data_5cf844755e78df31a8cc0e6a2047de56
#
_entry.id   5cf844755e78df31a8cc0e6a2047de56
#
_cell.length_a   1.000
_cell.length_b   1.000
_cell.length_c   1.000
_cell.angle_alpha   90.00
_cell.angle_beta   90.00
_cell.angle_gamma   90.00
#
_symmetry.space_group_name_H-M   'P 1'
#
loop_
_entity.id
_entity.type
_entity.pdbx_description
1 polymer ?
#
loop_
_entity_poly.entity_id
_entity_poly.type
_entity_poly.pdbx_seq_one_letter_code
_entity_poly.pdbx_strand_id
1 'polypeptide(L)'
;MRMATLSITIIGHNEADHLQELLPQLLWVDEVVYVDCDSEDDSLAVAKNHGCRSFSRPNNRNLNVNKSFGIEQTSSDWVFYLDPDERLPEELVQEICEIKGSNTPHVAFRLNRRNHYFGHWLRYGSQYPDSQLRFFRKGKAQFPNRHVHEKLEINGSIGKLHNDMLHHPYLTISQFLRKFDFYTGVEADYLLEAGVRPEWGNHLRFLVLRPWTRFWRRYLLKGGFRDGIPGLFCALFDALNVIVRYCKLWERGQ
;
A
#
# COMPACT_ATOMS: atom_id res chain seq x y z
N MET A 1 -34.32 -11.14 -5.09
CA MET A 1 -33.38 -10.06 -4.69
C MET A 1 -32.20 -10.09 -5.65
N ARG A 2 -31.79 -8.94 -6.19
CA ARG A 2 -30.53 -8.87 -6.97
C ARG A 2 -29.36 -9.10 -6.01
N MET A 3 -28.44 -10.01 -6.35
CA MET A 3 -27.22 -10.18 -5.59
C MET A 3 -26.37 -8.90 -5.73
N ALA A 4 -25.80 -8.41 -4.62
CA ALA A 4 -24.91 -7.27 -4.67
C ALA A 4 -23.62 -7.61 -5.43
N THR A 5 -23.12 -6.67 -6.23
CA THR A 5 -21.94 -6.83 -7.09
C THR A 5 -20.69 -6.24 -6.43
N LEU A 6 -19.51 -6.72 -6.84
CA LEU A 6 -18.21 -6.29 -6.35
C LEU A 6 -17.27 -5.97 -7.51
N SER A 7 -16.69 -4.76 -7.48
CA SER A 7 -15.55 -4.41 -8.32
C SER A 7 -14.26 -4.42 -7.51
N ILE A 8 -13.18 -4.94 -8.09
CA ILE A 8 -11.81 -4.70 -7.60
C ILE A 8 -11.18 -3.62 -8.47
N THR A 9 -10.58 -2.60 -7.84
CA THR A 9 -9.77 -1.60 -8.53
C THR A 9 -8.32 -1.72 -8.15
N ILE A 10 -7.44 -1.74 -9.15
CA ILE A 10 -5.99 -1.90 -9.03
C ILE A 10 -5.32 -0.74 -9.76
N ILE A 11 -4.30 -0.13 -9.16
CA ILE A 11 -3.40 0.80 -9.85
C ILE A 11 -1.99 0.22 -9.87
N GLY A 12 -1.23 0.43 -10.94
CA GLY A 12 0.14 -0.08 -11.03
C GLY A 12 1.01 0.73 -11.98
N HIS A 13 2.31 0.66 -11.75
CA HIS A 13 3.36 1.16 -12.63
C HIS A 13 4.47 0.12 -12.68
N ASN A 14 4.66 -0.52 -13.86
CA ASN A 14 5.62 -1.60 -14.06
C ASN A 14 5.39 -2.79 -13.11
N GLU A 15 4.16 -3.34 -13.15
CA GLU A 15 3.70 -4.42 -12.25
C GLU A 15 3.27 -5.68 -13.03
N ALA A 16 3.79 -5.90 -14.25
CA ALA A 16 3.38 -7.00 -15.12
C ALA A 16 3.47 -8.37 -14.43
N ASP A 17 4.57 -8.67 -13.73
CA ASP A 17 4.77 -9.93 -13.02
C ASP A 17 3.74 -10.13 -11.91
N HIS A 18 3.49 -9.09 -11.12
CA HIS A 18 2.48 -9.15 -10.06
C HIS A 18 1.06 -9.31 -10.60
N LEU A 19 0.74 -8.66 -11.72
CA LEU A 19 -0.57 -8.79 -12.38
C LEU A 19 -0.79 -10.20 -12.96
N GLN A 20 0.23 -10.81 -13.56
CA GLN A 20 0.15 -12.17 -14.06
C GLN A 20 -0.21 -13.20 -12.98
N GLU A 21 0.30 -12.99 -11.75
CA GLU A 21 0.00 -13.84 -10.61
C GLU A 21 -1.35 -13.51 -9.94
N LEU A 22 -1.71 -12.23 -9.88
CA LEU A 22 -2.88 -11.74 -9.15
C LEU A 22 -4.18 -11.95 -9.92
N LEU A 23 -4.23 -11.55 -11.20
CA LEU A 23 -5.49 -11.49 -11.95
C LEU A 23 -6.21 -12.83 -12.09
N PRO A 24 -5.52 -13.98 -12.27
CA PRO A 24 -6.19 -15.29 -12.24
C PRO A 24 -6.92 -15.62 -10.94
N GLN A 25 -6.52 -15.01 -9.81
CA GLN A 25 -7.13 -15.21 -8.51
C GLN A 25 -8.40 -14.36 -8.30
N LEU A 26 -8.71 -13.44 -9.23
CA LEU A 26 -9.82 -12.49 -9.12
C LEU A 26 -11.04 -12.86 -9.99
N LEU A 27 -11.12 -14.08 -10.50
CA LEU A 27 -12.23 -14.56 -11.37
C LEU A 27 -13.60 -14.62 -10.64
N TRP A 28 -13.62 -14.50 -9.33
CA TRP A 28 -14.82 -14.53 -8.49
C TRP A 28 -15.52 -13.17 -8.34
N VAL A 29 -14.91 -12.08 -8.82
CA VAL A 29 -15.51 -10.73 -8.77
C VAL A 29 -16.26 -10.40 -10.05
N ASP A 30 -17.18 -9.45 -9.96
CA ASP A 30 -18.02 -9.05 -11.09
C ASP A 30 -17.28 -8.13 -12.08
N GLU A 31 -16.27 -7.36 -11.59
CA GLU A 31 -15.51 -6.42 -12.39
C GLU A 31 -14.10 -6.23 -11.82
N VAL A 32 -13.08 -6.16 -12.70
CA VAL A 32 -11.75 -5.67 -12.37
C VAL A 32 -11.45 -4.41 -13.17
N VAL A 33 -11.16 -3.32 -12.49
CA VAL A 33 -10.71 -2.05 -13.08
C VAL A 33 -9.20 -1.91 -12.84
N TYR A 34 -8.43 -1.81 -13.91
CA TYR A 34 -6.99 -1.57 -13.83
C TYR A 34 -6.65 -0.17 -14.33
N VAL A 35 -5.89 0.59 -13.54
CA VAL A 35 -5.36 1.90 -13.92
C VAL A 35 -3.85 1.79 -14.05
N ASP A 36 -3.40 1.75 -15.29
CA ASP A 36 -1.99 1.80 -15.64
C ASP A 36 -1.44 3.21 -15.42
N CYS A 37 -0.37 3.32 -14.65
CA CYS A 37 0.27 4.58 -14.33
C CYS A 37 1.54 4.77 -15.17
N ASP A 38 1.37 4.86 -16.51
CA ASP A 38 2.48 5.13 -17.44
C ASP A 38 3.56 4.04 -17.38
N SER A 39 3.14 2.77 -17.44
CA SER A 39 4.06 1.63 -17.43
C SER A 39 4.82 1.50 -18.74
N GLU A 40 6.09 1.13 -18.65
CA GLU A 40 6.99 0.81 -19.78
C GLU A 40 7.08 -0.69 -20.06
N ASP A 41 6.54 -1.53 -19.14
CA ASP A 41 6.47 -2.98 -19.26
C ASP A 41 5.12 -3.46 -19.81
N ASP A 42 4.88 -4.77 -19.82
CA ASP A 42 3.66 -5.38 -20.33
C ASP A 42 2.43 -5.28 -19.39
N SER A 43 2.47 -4.47 -18.33
CA SER A 43 1.40 -4.34 -17.32
C SER A 43 0.02 -4.13 -17.95
N LEU A 44 -0.09 -3.16 -18.86
CA LEU A 44 -1.36 -2.84 -19.53
C LEU A 44 -1.85 -3.99 -20.43
N ALA A 45 -0.93 -4.66 -21.14
CA ALA A 45 -1.25 -5.79 -21.99
C ALA A 45 -1.74 -6.99 -21.17
N VAL A 46 -1.07 -7.30 -20.06
CA VAL A 46 -1.45 -8.35 -19.11
C VAL A 46 -2.86 -8.10 -18.57
N ALA A 47 -3.15 -6.87 -18.11
CA ALA A 47 -4.48 -6.53 -17.60
C ALA A 47 -5.59 -6.71 -18.66
N LYS A 48 -5.36 -6.24 -19.89
CA LYS A 48 -6.31 -6.39 -20.99
C LYS A 48 -6.56 -7.87 -21.36
N ASN A 49 -5.50 -8.67 -21.40
CA ASN A 49 -5.60 -10.11 -21.74
C ASN A 49 -6.41 -10.90 -20.69
N HIS A 50 -6.44 -10.43 -19.44
CA HIS A 50 -7.27 -10.99 -18.37
C HIS A 50 -8.68 -10.37 -18.28
N GLY A 51 -9.09 -9.57 -19.28
CA GLY A 51 -10.42 -8.99 -19.33
C GLY A 51 -10.65 -7.81 -18.40
N CYS A 52 -9.59 -7.21 -17.86
CA CYS A 52 -9.73 -6.03 -16.99
C CYS A 52 -10.19 -4.80 -17.81
N ARG A 53 -11.08 -4.02 -17.24
CA ARG A 53 -11.42 -2.71 -17.77
C ARG A 53 -10.28 -1.74 -17.45
N SER A 54 -9.43 -1.51 -18.46
CA SER A 54 -8.12 -0.88 -18.30
C SER A 54 -8.10 0.57 -18.77
N PHE A 55 -7.41 1.42 -18.02
CA PHE A 55 -7.20 2.84 -18.31
C PHE A 55 -5.73 3.19 -18.18
N SER A 56 -5.20 4.08 -19.03
CA SER A 56 -3.84 4.62 -18.89
C SER A 56 -3.91 6.05 -18.39
N ARG A 57 -3.07 6.37 -17.42
CA ARG A 57 -2.95 7.70 -16.82
C ARG A 57 -1.49 8.04 -16.52
N PRO A 58 -1.12 9.32 -16.48
CA PRO A 58 0.21 9.73 -16.05
C PRO A 58 0.55 9.18 -14.67
N ASN A 59 1.81 8.78 -14.48
CA ASN A 59 2.32 8.37 -13.16
C ASN A 59 2.39 9.58 -12.24
N ASN A 60 1.33 9.79 -11.46
CA ASN A 60 1.23 10.92 -10.56
C ASN A 60 1.99 10.65 -9.26
N ARG A 61 2.82 11.60 -8.80
CA ARG A 61 3.49 11.50 -7.49
C ARG A 61 2.50 11.28 -6.34
N ASN A 62 1.32 11.88 -6.41
CA ASN A 62 0.21 11.57 -5.51
C ASN A 62 -0.59 10.39 -6.05
N LEU A 63 -0.25 9.18 -5.62
CA LEU A 63 -0.93 7.95 -6.01
C LEU A 63 -2.44 7.98 -5.73
N ASN A 64 -2.90 8.77 -4.76
CA ASN A 64 -4.32 8.87 -4.40
C ASN A 64 -5.16 9.44 -5.56
N VAL A 65 -4.58 10.24 -6.45
CA VAL A 65 -5.26 10.76 -7.65
C VAL A 65 -5.67 9.60 -8.57
N ASN A 66 -4.75 8.67 -8.85
CA ASN A 66 -5.04 7.51 -9.69
C ASN A 66 -5.89 6.46 -8.96
N LYS A 67 -5.74 6.33 -7.63
CA LYS A 67 -6.63 5.50 -6.80
C LYS A 67 -8.07 6.01 -6.84
N SER A 68 -8.28 7.31 -6.65
CA SER A 68 -9.61 7.93 -6.77
C SER A 68 -10.23 7.69 -8.13
N PHE A 69 -9.47 7.92 -9.19
CA PHE A 69 -9.93 7.65 -10.55
C PHE A 69 -10.35 6.19 -10.74
N GLY A 70 -9.53 5.23 -10.30
CA GLY A 70 -9.87 3.81 -10.38
C GLY A 70 -11.17 3.47 -9.63
N ILE A 71 -11.35 4.01 -8.42
CA ILE A 71 -12.59 3.86 -7.65
C ILE A 71 -13.79 4.46 -8.40
N GLU A 72 -13.64 5.63 -9.02
CA GLU A 72 -14.70 6.28 -9.79
C GLU A 72 -15.15 5.45 -10.99
N GLN A 73 -14.20 4.75 -11.63
CA GLN A 73 -14.49 3.91 -12.80
C GLN A 73 -15.23 2.61 -12.46
N THR A 74 -15.25 2.15 -11.22
CA THR A 74 -15.99 0.93 -10.84
C THR A 74 -17.50 1.08 -11.02
N SER A 75 -18.22 -0.02 -11.33
CA SER A 75 -19.66 -0.01 -11.58
C SER A 75 -20.50 -0.78 -10.55
N SER A 76 -19.86 -1.54 -9.66
CA SER A 76 -20.52 -2.44 -8.71
C SER A 76 -21.03 -1.73 -7.43
N ASP A 77 -21.86 -2.44 -6.64
CA ASP A 77 -22.40 -1.96 -5.36
C ASP A 77 -21.31 -1.80 -4.28
N TRP A 78 -20.29 -2.70 -4.34
CA TRP A 78 -19.14 -2.72 -3.46
C TRP A 78 -17.85 -2.56 -4.26
N VAL A 79 -16.84 -1.96 -3.63
CA VAL A 79 -15.50 -1.76 -4.19
C VAL A 79 -14.48 -2.32 -3.21
N PHE A 80 -13.52 -3.09 -3.75
CA PHE A 80 -12.30 -3.45 -3.04
C PHE A 80 -11.12 -2.78 -3.76
N TYR A 81 -10.37 -1.96 -3.05
CA TYR A 81 -9.13 -1.39 -3.56
C TYR A 81 -7.96 -2.30 -3.20
N LEU A 82 -7.23 -2.76 -4.19
CA LEU A 82 -6.16 -3.75 -4.06
C LEU A 82 -4.87 -3.23 -4.72
N ASP A 83 -3.74 -3.37 -4.06
CA ASP A 83 -2.43 -3.10 -4.66
C ASP A 83 -1.92 -4.37 -5.41
N PRO A 84 -1.12 -4.26 -6.49
CA PRO A 84 -0.68 -5.42 -7.30
C PRO A 84 0.11 -6.48 -6.51
N ASP A 85 0.80 -6.08 -5.45
CA ASP A 85 1.62 -6.93 -4.57
C ASP A 85 0.84 -7.50 -3.35
N GLU A 86 -0.50 -7.33 -3.36
CA GLU A 86 -1.41 -7.88 -2.34
C GLU A 86 -2.13 -9.13 -2.86
N ARG A 87 -2.49 -10.05 -1.96
CA ARG A 87 -3.23 -11.29 -2.26
C ARG A 87 -4.35 -11.49 -1.26
N LEU A 88 -5.47 -12.02 -1.74
CA LEU A 88 -6.66 -12.31 -0.93
C LEU A 88 -6.74 -13.83 -0.69
N PRO A 89 -6.40 -14.32 0.53
CA PRO A 89 -6.60 -15.73 0.87
C PRO A 89 -8.07 -16.15 0.74
N GLU A 90 -8.30 -17.45 0.54
CA GLU A 90 -9.64 -18.00 0.30
C GLU A 90 -10.61 -17.65 1.45
N GLU A 91 -10.15 -17.69 2.69
CA GLU A 91 -10.97 -17.37 3.86
C GLU A 91 -11.41 -15.90 3.86
N LEU A 92 -10.54 -14.99 3.38
CA LEU A 92 -10.90 -13.58 3.23
C LEU A 92 -11.89 -13.37 2.08
N VAL A 93 -11.71 -14.09 0.97
CA VAL A 93 -12.64 -14.07 -0.18
C VAL A 93 -14.03 -14.51 0.25
N GLN A 94 -14.12 -15.62 1.00
CA GLN A 94 -15.39 -16.13 1.55
C GLN A 94 -16.06 -15.09 2.45
N GLU A 95 -15.32 -14.50 3.40
CA GLU A 95 -15.85 -13.45 4.29
C GLU A 95 -16.36 -12.22 3.52
N ILE A 96 -15.64 -11.78 2.48
CA ILE A 96 -16.07 -10.67 1.61
C ILE A 96 -17.38 -11.03 0.89
N CYS A 97 -17.49 -12.26 0.36
CA CYS A 97 -18.70 -12.73 -0.32
C CYS A 97 -19.92 -12.80 0.62
N GLU A 98 -19.73 -13.26 1.86
CA GLU A 98 -20.78 -13.30 2.88
C GLU A 98 -21.27 -11.89 3.22
N ILE A 99 -20.34 -10.94 3.46
CA ILE A 99 -20.68 -9.55 3.76
C ILE A 99 -21.39 -8.88 2.58
N LYS A 100 -20.88 -9.10 1.35
CA LYS A 100 -21.50 -8.60 0.12
C LYS A 100 -22.96 -9.04 0.00
N GLY A 101 -23.26 -10.29 0.38
CA GLY A 101 -24.60 -10.87 0.36
C GLY A 101 -25.48 -10.51 1.56
N SER A 102 -24.94 -9.93 2.61
CA SER A 102 -25.64 -9.65 3.86
C SER A 102 -26.28 -8.25 3.89
N ASN A 103 -27.24 -8.08 4.81
CA ASN A 103 -27.80 -6.75 5.14
C ASN A 103 -26.98 -6.08 6.25
N THR A 104 -25.67 -5.89 6.02
CA THR A 104 -24.78 -5.24 6.98
C THR A 104 -25.08 -3.74 7.13
N PRO A 105 -25.08 -3.19 8.37
CA PRO A 105 -25.20 -1.75 8.59
C PRO A 105 -23.92 -0.98 8.25
N HIS A 106 -22.80 -1.69 8.07
CA HIS A 106 -21.52 -1.06 7.75
C HIS A 106 -21.41 -0.73 6.27
N VAL A 107 -20.82 0.43 6.00
CA VAL A 107 -20.56 0.89 4.63
C VAL A 107 -19.12 0.64 4.18
N ALA A 108 -18.24 0.31 5.11
CA ALA A 108 -16.84 -0.01 4.83
C ALA A 108 -16.31 -0.99 5.86
N PHE A 109 -15.18 -1.64 5.53
CA PHE A 109 -14.52 -2.61 6.40
C PHE A 109 -13.02 -2.41 6.41
N ARG A 110 -12.44 -2.52 7.61
CA ARG A 110 -11.00 -2.63 7.81
C ARG A 110 -10.60 -4.09 7.88
N LEU A 111 -9.42 -4.39 7.38
CA LEU A 111 -8.76 -5.69 7.55
C LEU A 111 -7.30 -5.47 7.89
N ASN A 112 -6.66 -6.48 8.46
CA ASN A 112 -5.22 -6.39 8.67
C ASN A 112 -4.47 -6.93 7.45
N ARG A 113 -3.24 -6.46 7.29
CA ARG A 113 -2.32 -6.87 6.24
C ARG A 113 -1.12 -7.59 6.87
N ARG A 114 -0.80 -8.77 6.34
CA ARG A 114 0.39 -9.54 6.70
C ARG A 114 1.53 -9.17 5.74
N ASN A 115 2.49 -8.43 6.22
CA ASN A 115 3.63 -7.99 5.43
C ASN A 115 4.69 -9.09 5.36
N HIS A 116 4.95 -9.62 4.15
CA HIS A 116 5.96 -10.63 3.88
C HIS A 116 7.16 -9.98 3.19
N TYR A 117 8.30 -9.92 3.90
CA TYR A 117 9.56 -9.43 3.32
C TYR A 117 10.46 -10.63 3.02
N PHE A 118 10.86 -10.77 1.77
CA PHE A 118 11.72 -11.86 1.31
C PHE A 118 11.15 -13.25 1.68
N GLY A 119 9.83 -13.42 1.52
CA GLY A 119 9.12 -14.64 1.87
C GLY A 119 8.80 -14.84 3.37
N HIS A 120 9.23 -13.95 4.26
CA HIS A 120 9.00 -14.06 5.71
C HIS A 120 7.91 -13.10 6.19
N TRP A 121 6.90 -13.62 6.86
CA TRP A 121 5.90 -12.79 7.53
C TRP A 121 6.49 -12.05 8.73
N LEU A 122 6.49 -10.73 8.68
CA LEU A 122 6.90 -9.87 9.78
C LEU A 122 5.74 -9.65 10.76
N ARG A 123 5.85 -10.24 11.94
CA ARG A 123 4.82 -10.17 13.00
C ARG A 123 5.08 -9.07 14.00
N TYR A 124 6.31 -8.69 14.19
CA TYR A 124 6.77 -7.78 15.24
C TYR A 124 7.34 -6.49 14.64
N GLY A 125 8.01 -5.69 15.44
CA GLY A 125 8.62 -4.44 14.96
C GLY A 125 7.60 -3.40 14.46
N SER A 126 6.33 -3.46 14.92
CA SER A 126 5.21 -2.64 14.41
C SER A 126 4.82 -2.95 12.96
N GLN A 127 5.10 -4.16 12.45
CA GLN A 127 4.69 -4.59 11.13
C GLN A 127 3.29 -5.23 11.12
N TYR A 128 2.84 -5.74 12.28
CA TYR A 128 1.51 -6.30 12.45
C TYR A 128 0.95 -5.95 13.84
N PRO A 129 -0.37 -5.69 13.98
CA PRO A 129 -1.36 -5.57 12.90
C PRO A 129 -1.16 -4.29 12.07
N ASP A 130 -1.29 -4.43 10.73
CA ASP A 130 -1.25 -3.33 9.78
C ASP A 130 -2.67 -3.13 9.21
N SER A 131 -3.45 -2.29 9.88
CA SER A 131 -4.88 -2.12 9.58
C SER A 131 -5.09 -1.25 8.35
N GLN A 132 -5.70 -1.83 7.31
CA GLN A 132 -6.02 -1.19 6.05
C GLN A 132 -7.54 -1.05 5.88
N LEU A 133 -7.99 0.02 5.22
CA LEU A 133 -9.38 0.19 4.81
C LEU A 133 -9.44 -0.03 3.30
N ARG A 134 -10.03 -1.15 2.88
CA ARG A 134 -9.96 -1.62 1.50
C ARG A 134 -11.31 -1.95 0.88
N PHE A 135 -12.29 -2.36 1.67
CA PHE A 135 -13.60 -2.84 1.22
C PHE A 135 -14.70 -1.87 1.64
N PHE A 136 -15.47 -1.33 0.67
CA PHE A 136 -16.47 -0.30 0.96
C PHE A 136 -17.59 -0.24 -0.09
N ARG A 137 -18.75 0.31 0.28
CA ARG A 137 -19.84 0.58 -0.66
C ARG A 137 -19.48 1.71 -1.61
N LYS A 138 -19.81 1.55 -2.88
CA LYS A 138 -19.64 2.58 -3.91
C LYS A 138 -20.25 3.92 -3.45
N GLY A 139 -19.50 5.00 -3.64
CA GLY A 139 -19.91 6.35 -3.24
C GLY A 139 -19.81 6.66 -1.75
N LYS A 140 -19.31 5.74 -0.91
CA LYS A 140 -19.12 5.94 0.54
C LYS A 140 -17.68 6.19 0.95
N ALA A 141 -16.75 6.13 0.00
CA ALA A 141 -15.32 6.31 0.23
C ALA A 141 -14.72 7.27 -0.79
N GLN A 142 -13.83 8.15 -0.35
CA GLN A 142 -13.07 9.04 -1.21
C GLN A 142 -11.70 9.36 -0.61
N PHE A 143 -10.71 9.61 -1.47
CA PHE A 143 -9.47 10.23 -1.05
C PHE A 143 -9.62 11.76 -1.16
N PRO A 144 -9.18 12.55 -0.16
CA PRO A 144 -9.26 14.02 -0.21
C PRO A 144 -8.39 14.65 -1.32
N ASN A 145 -7.38 13.92 -1.82
CA ASN A 145 -6.47 14.31 -2.92
C ASN A 145 -5.66 15.60 -2.68
N ARG A 146 -5.49 16.02 -1.42
CA ARG A 146 -4.69 17.19 -1.04
C ARG A 146 -3.23 16.85 -0.83
N HIS A 147 -2.95 15.66 -0.23
CA HIS A 147 -1.60 15.16 0.07
C HIS A 147 -1.51 13.65 -0.15
N VAL A 148 -0.31 13.14 -0.43
CA VAL A 148 -0.05 11.69 -0.68
C VAL A 148 -0.25 10.78 0.53
N HIS A 149 -0.19 11.32 1.76
CA HIS A 149 -0.37 10.54 2.98
C HIS A 149 -1.83 10.50 3.49
N GLU A 150 -2.76 11.00 2.69
CA GLU A 150 -4.17 10.99 3.07
C GLU A 150 -4.73 9.58 3.08
N LYS A 151 -5.53 9.34 4.10
CA LYS A 151 -6.27 8.09 4.24
C LYS A 151 -7.62 8.22 3.54
N LEU A 152 -8.13 7.09 3.10
CA LEU A 152 -9.48 6.99 2.56
C LEU A 152 -10.49 7.47 3.63
N GLU A 153 -11.28 8.47 3.30
CA GLU A 153 -12.37 8.99 4.14
C GLU A 153 -13.66 8.21 3.84
N ILE A 154 -14.38 7.86 4.90
CA ILE A 154 -15.60 7.06 4.82
C ILE A 154 -16.78 7.85 5.36
N ASN A 155 -17.84 7.90 4.57
CA ASN A 155 -19.12 8.47 5.01
C ASN A 155 -20.05 7.35 5.50
N GLY A 156 -19.92 7.01 6.78
CA GLY A 156 -20.75 6.01 7.45
C GLY A 156 -19.98 5.11 8.43
N SER A 157 -20.62 4.05 8.87
CA SER A 157 -20.07 3.11 9.86
C SER A 157 -19.04 2.16 9.23
N ILE A 158 -17.97 1.87 9.97
CA ILE A 158 -16.87 0.99 9.53
C ILE A 158 -16.89 -0.27 10.39
N GLY A 159 -16.97 -1.43 9.74
CA GLY A 159 -16.77 -2.75 10.33
C GLY A 159 -15.33 -3.23 10.27
N LYS A 160 -15.10 -4.46 10.68
CA LYS A 160 -13.80 -5.12 10.62
C LYS A 160 -13.96 -6.51 10.03
N LEU A 161 -13.11 -6.89 9.08
CA LEU A 161 -12.94 -8.26 8.63
C LEU A 161 -12.03 -9.01 9.61
N HIS A 162 -12.27 -10.31 9.77
CA HIS A 162 -11.52 -11.16 10.68
C HIS A 162 -10.28 -11.74 10.01
N ASN A 163 -10.38 -11.98 8.69
CA ASN A 163 -9.29 -12.54 7.91
C ASN A 163 -8.35 -11.46 7.37
N ASP A 164 -7.07 -11.81 7.27
CA ASP A 164 -6.01 -10.89 6.87
C ASP A 164 -5.71 -11.02 5.37
N MET A 165 -5.29 -9.92 4.78
CA MET A 165 -4.73 -9.87 3.42
C MET A 165 -3.22 -10.11 3.46
N LEU A 166 -2.66 -10.77 2.45
CA LEU A 166 -1.22 -10.93 2.29
C LEU A 166 -0.65 -9.78 1.46
N HIS A 167 0.58 -9.36 1.79
CA HIS A 167 1.28 -8.31 1.07
C HIS A 167 2.74 -8.69 0.90
N HIS A 168 3.19 -8.71 -0.34
CA HIS A 168 4.52 -9.11 -0.78
C HIS A 168 5.30 -7.94 -1.41
N PRO A 169 5.61 -6.87 -0.65
CA PRO A 169 6.16 -5.63 -1.22
C PRO A 169 7.56 -5.81 -1.77
N TYR A 170 8.29 -6.81 -1.27
CA TYR A 170 9.67 -7.07 -1.62
C TYR A 170 9.95 -8.57 -1.67
N LEU A 171 10.13 -9.10 -2.88
CA LEU A 171 10.55 -10.49 -3.08
C LEU A 171 12.07 -10.65 -2.91
N THR A 172 12.84 -9.61 -3.25
CA THR A 172 14.30 -9.61 -3.16
C THR A 172 14.84 -8.33 -2.51
N ILE A 173 16.06 -8.44 -1.95
CA ILE A 173 16.77 -7.27 -1.41
C ILE A 173 17.00 -6.21 -2.49
N SER A 174 17.29 -6.63 -3.73
CA SER A 174 17.50 -5.70 -4.85
C SER A 174 16.22 -4.91 -5.18
N GLN A 175 15.04 -5.52 -5.16
CA GLN A 175 13.77 -4.80 -5.29
C GLN A 175 13.57 -3.81 -4.14
N PHE A 176 13.84 -4.25 -2.91
CA PHE A 176 13.75 -3.38 -1.74
C PHE A 176 14.63 -2.14 -1.89
N LEU A 177 15.92 -2.31 -2.28
CA LEU A 177 16.86 -1.21 -2.41
C LEU A 177 16.44 -0.21 -3.50
N ARG A 178 15.91 -0.66 -4.64
CA ARG A 178 15.36 0.23 -5.67
C ARG A 178 14.18 1.05 -5.15
N LYS A 179 13.20 0.40 -4.50
CA LYS A 179 12.05 1.10 -3.89
C LYS A 179 12.50 2.03 -2.75
N PHE A 180 13.47 1.60 -1.94
CA PHE A 180 14.05 2.40 -0.86
C PHE A 180 14.69 3.70 -1.38
N ASP A 181 15.47 3.60 -2.46
CA ASP A 181 16.08 4.77 -3.09
C ASP A 181 15.02 5.75 -3.59
N PHE A 182 14.01 5.26 -4.31
CA PHE A 182 12.90 6.06 -4.82
C PHE A 182 12.14 6.76 -3.67
N TYR A 183 11.67 6.01 -2.66
CA TYR A 183 10.86 6.59 -1.58
C TYR A 183 11.64 7.55 -0.70
N THR A 184 12.92 7.29 -0.41
CA THR A 184 13.76 8.24 0.33
C THR A 184 13.97 9.54 -0.45
N GLY A 185 13.94 9.50 -1.79
CA GLY A 185 13.90 10.68 -2.64
C GLY A 185 12.63 11.50 -2.46
N VAL A 186 11.47 10.86 -2.54
CA VAL A 186 10.16 11.51 -2.32
C VAL A 186 10.06 12.08 -0.91
N GLU A 187 10.51 11.34 0.12
CA GLU A 187 10.49 11.81 1.50
C GLU A 187 11.45 13.00 1.73
N ALA A 188 12.54 13.11 0.96
CA ALA A 188 13.41 14.28 0.99
C ALA A 188 12.69 15.54 0.45
N ASP A 189 11.87 15.41 -0.61
CA ASP A 189 11.04 16.51 -1.12
C ASP A 189 10.06 16.99 -0.03
N TYR A 190 9.40 16.06 0.68
CA TYR A 190 8.51 16.45 1.80
C TYR A 190 9.24 17.15 2.94
N LEU A 191 10.48 16.75 3.25
CA LEU A 191 11.27 17.46 4.26
C LEU A 191 11.57 18.90 3.80
N LEU A 192 11.86 19.09 2.52
CA LEU A 192 12.11 20.40 1.93
C LEU A 192 10.84 21.27 1.96
N GLU A 193 9.70 20.74 1.53
CA GLU A 193 8.40 21.41 1.59
C GLU A 193 7.97 21.76 3.01
N ALA A 194 8.33 20.92 4.00
CA ALA A 194 8.12 21.18 5.43
C ALA A 194 9.08 22.21 6.03
N GLY A 195 9.95 22.82 5.20
CA GLY A 195 10.89 23.85 5.65
C GLY A 195 12.08 23.32 6.46
N VAL A 196 12.35 22.02 6.43
CA VAL A 196 13.53 21.45 7.10
C VAL A 196 14.79 21.91 6.35
N ARG A 197 15.72 22.52 7.07
CA ARG A 197 16.99 23.00 6.50
C ARG A 197 18.18 22.21 7.05
N PRO A 198 19.28 22.07 6.27
CA PRO A 198 20.52 21.43 6.72
C PRO A 198 21.27 22.33 7.72
N GLU A 199 20.83 22.32 8.97
CA GLU A 199 21.40 23.07 10.09
C GLU A 199 21.94 22.12 11.16
N TRP A 200 22.86 22.56 12.01
CA TRP A 200 23.50 21.73 13.03
C TRP A 200 22.50 20.94 13.90
N GLY A 201 21.43 21.58 14.37
CA GLY A 201 20.41 20.91 15.16
C GLY A 201 19.69 19.80 14.40
N ASN A 202 19.44 20.01 13.10
CA ASN A 202 18.86 19.01 12.22
C ASN A 202 19.86 17.90 11.85
N HIS A 203 21.16 18.19 11.71
CA HIS A 203 22.19 17.17 11.54
C HIS A 203 22.17 16.20 12.72
N LEU A 204 22.26 16.70 13.95
CA LEU A 204 22.19 15.84 15.15
C LEU A 204 20.86 15.06 15.20
N ARG A 205 19.75 15.72 14.92
CA ARG A 205 18.41 15.12 14.97
C ARG A 205 18.20 13.99 13.95
N PHE A 206 18.59 14.20 12.69
CA PHE A 206 18.29 13.26 11.59
C PHE A 206 19.40 12.23 11.35
N LEU A 207 20.65 12.53 11.68
CA LEU A 207 21.76 11.60 11.48
C LEU A 207 22.06 10.73 12.71
N VAL A 208 21.66 11.17 13.91
CA VAL A 208 21.99 10.47 15.16
C VAL A 208 20.73 10.11 15.96
N LEU A 209 20.02 11.10 16.49
CA LEU A 209 18.97 10.85 17.50
C LEU A 209 17.77 10.06 16.95
N ARG A 210 17.22 10.48 15.82
CA ARG A 210 16.07 9.81 15.21
C ARG A 210 16.39 8.40 14.72
N PRO A 211 17.48 8.15 13.98
CA PRO A 211 17.84 6.78 13.57
C PRO A 211 18.05 5.85 14.76
N TRP A 212 18.79 6.31 15.76
CA TRP A 212 19.03 5.55 16.99
C TRP A 212 17.74 5.17 17.72
N THR A 213 16.91 6.16 18.03
CA THR A 213 15.63 5.90 18.73
C THR A 213 14.69 5.03 17.89
N ARG A 214 14.68 5.18 16.58
CA ARG A 214 13.84 4.43 15.66
C ARG A 214 14.25 2.96 15.60
N PHE A 215 15.56 2.69 15.47
CA PHE A 215 16.12 1.33 15.50
C PHE A 215 15.74 0.60 16.80
N TRP A 216 16.09 1.15 17.95
CA TRP A 216 15.87 0.50 19.24
C TRP A 216 14.39 0.32 19.56
N ARG A 217 13.58 1.32 19.23
CA ARG A 217 12.14 1.21 19.39
C ARG A 217 11.58 0.05 18.56
N ARG A 218 11.96 -0.08 17.29
CA ARG A 218 11.46 -1.12 16.39
C ARG A 218 12.02 -2.50 16.75
N TYR A 219 13.32 -2.57 16.95
CA TYR A 219 14.02 -3.85 17.16
C TYR A 219 13.76 -4.43 18.56
N LEU A 220 13.96 -3.63 19.62
CA LEU A 220 13.77 -4.08 21.00
C LEU A 220 12.35 -3.83 21.52
N LEU A 221 11.91 -2.58 21.62
CA LEU A 221 10.65 -2.26 22.32
C LEU A 221 9.42 -2.85 21.62
N LYS A 222 9.44 -2.95 20.29
CA LYS A 222 8.38 -3.58 19.49
C LYS A 222 8.68 -5.04 19.11
N GLY A 223 9.74 -5.61 19.67
CA GLY A 223 10.06 -7.02 19.56
C GLY A 223 10.51 -7.47 18.16
N GLY A 224 10.98 -6.57 17.29
CA GLY A 224 11.42 -6.89 15.93
C GLY A 224 12.48 -7.96 15.85
N PHE A 225 13.30 -8.15 16.91
CA PHE A 225 14.28 -9.23 17.02
C PHE A 225 13.65 -10.63 16.92
N ARG A 226 12.35 -10.78 17.24
CA ARG A 226 11.63 -12.05 17.17
C ARG A 226 11.37 -12.52 15.74
N ASP A 227 11.42 -11.61 14.76
CA ASP A 227 11.32 -11.94 13.35
C ASP A 227 12.68 -12.31 12.72
N GLY A 228 13.74 -12.49 13.56
CA GLY A 228 15.07 -12.91 13.14
C GLY A 228 15.75 -11.89 12.20
N ILE A 229 16.44 -12.40 11.15
CA ILE A 229 17.17 -11.56 10.18
C ILE A 229 16.25 -10.58 9.46
N PRO A 230 15.06 -10.95 8.95
CA PRO A 230 14.13 -9.99 8.34
C PRO A 230 13.71 -8.86 9.29
N GLY A 231 13.50 -9.15 10.57
CA GLY A 231 13.18 -8.14 11.59
C GLY A 231 14.34 -7.18 11.87
N LEU A 232 15.58 -7.71 11.93
CA LEU A 232 16.78 -6.89 12.05
C LEU A 232 16.95 -5.98 10.82
N PHE A 233 16.84 -6.56 9.61
CA PHE A 233 16.90 -5.83 8.34
C PHE A 233 15.89 -4.68 8.34
N CYS A 234 14.65 -4.97 8.69
CA CYS A 234 13.57 -3.98 8.72
C CYS A 234 13.86 -2.82 9.69
N ALA A 235 14.40 -3.13 10.88
CA ALA A 235 14.76 -2.11 11.88
C ALA A 235 15.94 -1.26 11.45
N LEU A 236 16.96 -1.88 10.83
CA LEU A 236 18.13 -1.17 10.29
C LEU A 236 17.75 -0.22 9.16
N PHE A 237 16.98 -0.70 8.18
CA PHE A 237 16.60 0.12 7.04
C PHE A 237 15.55 1.18 7.39
N ASP A 238 14.71 0.96 8.41
CA ASP A 238 13.84 2.01 8.94
C ASP A 238 14.63 3.15 9.59
N ALA A 239 15.73 2.84 10.28
CA ALA A 239 16.66 3.84 10.80
C ALA A 239 17.46 4.52 9.68
N LEU A 240 17.97 3.74 8.71
CA LEU A 240 18.73 4.23 7.56
C LEU A 240 17.88 5.14 6.66
N ASN A 241 16.58 4.87 6.53
CA ASN A 241 15.65 5.74 5.81
C ASN A 241 15.70 7.18 6.32
N VAL A 242 15.77 7.38 7.64
CA VAL A 242 15.85 8.72 8.23
C VAL A 242 17.15 9.44 7.85
N ILE A 243 18.24 8.70 7.78
CA ILE A 243 19.57 9.23 7.38
C ILE A 243 19.55 9.59 5.90
N VAL A 244 19.18 8.62 5.04
CA VAL A 244 19.27 8.76 3.58
C VAL A 244 18.39 9.88 3.04
N ARG A 245 17.11 9.97 3.48
CA ARG A 245 16.24 11.07 3.06
C ARG A 245 16.75 12.46 3.48
N TYR A 246 17.41 12.53 4.65
CA TYR A 246 18.02 13.78 5.09
C TYR A 246 19.29 14.10 4.32
N CYS A 247 20.13 13.11 3.98
CA CYS A 247 21.28 13.29 3.10
C CYS A 247 20.86 13.76 1.70
N LYS A 248 19.78 13.18 1.15
CA LYS A 248 19.20 13.62 -0.14
C LYS A 248 18.65 15.04 -0.08
N LEU A 249 18.04 15.45 1.06
CA LEU A 249 17.66 16.84 1.29
C LEU A 249 18.89 17.77 1.30
N TRP A 250 19.96 17.37 2.00
CA TRP A 250 21.21 18.14 2.04
C TRP A 250 21.85 18.30 0.67
N GLU A 251 21.91 17.20 -0.13
CA GLU A 251 22.42 17.19 -1.51
C GLU A 251 21.68 18.19 -2.42
N ARG A 252 20.34 18.31 -2.28
CA ARG A 252 19.52 19.26 -3.07
C ARG A 252 19.68 20.71 -2.64
N GLY A 253 20.27 20.95 -1.50
CA GLY A 253 20.56 22.30 -0.98
C GLY A 253 21.94 22.83 -1.36
N GLN A 254 22.74 22.04 -2.12
CA GLN A 254 24.05 22.48 -2.64
C GLN A 254 23.86 23.14 -4.01
#